data_93699bbde604e263d3a92d9ec67861cf
#
_entry.id   93699bbde604e263d3a92d9ec67861cf
#
_cell.length_a   1.000
_cell.length_b   1.000
_cell.length_c   1.000
_cell.angle_alpha   90.00
_cell.angle_beta   90.00
_cell.angle_gamma   90.00
#
_symmetry.space_group_name_H-M   'P 1'
#
loop_
_entity.id
_entity.type
_entity.pdbx_description
1 polymer ?
#
loop_
_entity_poly.entity_id
_entity_poly.type
_entity_poly.pdbx_seq_one_letter_code
_entity_poly.pdbx_strand_id
1 'polypeptide(L)'
;MENYIIHLEMKRLFYFVLLIAGLSSVNSCKDLTNEEGDPLLDLNPNTGLVGPRALSREVTDAGTIAEYQYSGLLLTKVLTEKGSVTQIEYSGDKISKVTFNGYLDSDGDGVLDTDSTSYTQQYTYGNLGKLTLISENRTVYRKASGTPPQPWVVFSKTKSIYTLTYSSTTGKLATILKKDGPDAGGSSFAYTDYSRATFSYLGDNVSSTLKEIGVINGSTLNAPTEKYNFEFLNYDSNINAYTLLPFEYKVSVLISTEINDDRSLILSPNNPKRVSITDLMVPIPTPVVFSTNYRYDPQTYVTQGFMVNYFYKPM
;
A
#
# COMPACT_ATOMS: atom_id res chain seq x y z
N MET A 1 2.82 -33.08 -2.59
CA MET A 1 3.13 -31.66 -2.88
C MET A 1 2.05 -30.99 -3.77
N GLU A 2 1.54 -31.67 -4.79
CA GLU A 2 0.43 -31.15 -5.65
C GLU A 2 -0.85 -30.74 -4.91
N ASN A 3 -1.27 -31.51 -3.91
CA ASN A 3 -2.51 -31.21 -3.16
C ASN A 3 -2.41 -29.94 -2.27
N TYR A 4 -1.21 -29.49 -1.93
CA TYR A 4 -1.02 -28.30 -1.10
C TYR A 4 -1.12 -27.00 -1.92
N ILE A 5 -0.64 -27.03 -3.15
CA ILE A 5 -0.68 -25.88 -4.09
C ILE A 5 -2.13 -25.63 -4.54
N ILE A 6 -2.88 -26.70 -4.87
CA ILE A 6 -4.30 -26.61 -5.25
C ILE A 6 -5.16 -26.04 -4.10
N HIS A 7 -4.82 -26.37 -2.85
CA HIS A 7 -5.53 -25.85 -1.68
C HIS A 7 -5.27 -24.35 -1.43
N LEU A 8 -4.09 -23.86 -1.76
CA LEU A 8 -3.72 -22.44 -1.61
C LEU A 8 -4.42 -21.59 -2.70
N GLU A 9 -4.40 -22.05 -3.93
CA GLU A 9 -5.08 -21.43 -5.07
C GLU A 9 -6.61 -21.39 -4.88
N MET A 10 -7.21 -22.48 -4.38
CA MET A 10 -8.65 -22.51 -4.06
C MET A 10 -9.02 -21.61 -2.90
N LYS A 11 -8.16 -21.42 -1.89
CA LYS A 11 -8.43 -20.49 -0.79
C LYS A 11 -8.43 -19.03 -1.29
N ARG A 12 -7.44 -18.64 -2.10
CA ARG A 12 -7.37 -17.30 -2.70
C ARG A 12 -8.61 -17.02 -3.56
N LEU A 13 -9.01 -17.96 -4.40
CA LEU A 13 -10.22 -17.87 -5.22
C LEU A 13 -11.50 -17.83 -4.37
N PHE A 14 -11.56 -18.62 -3.29
CA PHE A 14 -12.72 -18.71 -2.41
C PHE A 14 -12.95 -17.45 -1.59
N TYR A 15 -11.90 -16.81 -1.08
CA TYR A 15 -12.00 -15.50 -0.38
C TYR A 15 -12.39 -14.39 -1.34
N PHE A 16 -11.94 -14.47 -2.58
CA PHE A 16 -12.32 -13.53 -3.63
C PHE A 16 -13.81 -13.64 -4.01
N VAL A 17 -14.32 -14.87 -4.12
CA VAL A 17 -15.74 -15.16 -4.38
C VAL A 17 -16.59 -14.76 -3.18
N LEU A 18 -16.09 -14.91 -1.93
CA LEU A 18 -16.77 -14.46 -0.72
C LEU A 18 -16.85 -12.93 -0.64
N LEU A 19 -15.79 -12.22 -1.08
CA LEU A 19 -15.82 -10.75 -1.18
C LEU A 19 -16.89 -10.27 -2.18
N ILE A 20 -17.02 -10.97 -3.31
CA ILE A 20 -18.04 -10.66 -4.34
C ILE A 20 -19.45 -11.13 -3.88
N ALA A 21 -19.56 -12.29 -3.22
CA ALA A 21 -20.85 -12.82 -2.78
C ALA A 21 -21.42 -12.08 -1.55
N GLY A 22 -20.56 -11.53 -0.69
CA GLY A 22 -20.96 -10.63 0.39
C GLY A 22 -21.60 -9.32 -0.11
N LEU A 23 -21.30 -8.91 -1.34
CA LEU A 23 -21.81 -7.71 -1.99
C LEU A 23 -23.21 -7.88 -2.59
N SER A 24 -23.71 -9.12 -2.75
CA SER A 24 -25.02 -9.39 -3.35
C SER A 24 -26.19 -9.48 -2.35
N SER A 25 -25.92 -9.38 -1.04
CA SER A 25 -26.95 -9.57 -0.02
C SER A 25 -27.34 -8.35 0.79
N VAL A 26 -26.86 -7.15 0.45
CA VAL A 26 -27.27 -5.92 1.14
C VAL A 26 -28.18 -5.06 0.25
N ASN A 27 -29.38 -5.54 0.01
CA ASN A 27 -30.54 -4.66 -0.19
C ASN A 27 -30.98 -4.11 1.18
N SER A 28 -30.15 -3.27 1.77
CA SER A 28 -30.53 -2.42 2.89
C SER A 28 -30.19 -0.97 2.56
N CYS A 29 -30.90 -0.42 1.60
CA CYS A 29 -31.06 1.02 1.47
C CYS A 29 -32.09 1.49 2.51
N LYS A 30 -31.78 1.34 3.81
CA LYS A 30 -32.47 2.06 4.87
C LYS A 30 -31.41 2.59 5.83
N ASP A 31 -31.50 3.91 6.06
CA ASP A 31 -30.76 4.68 7.05
C ASP A 31 -29.36 5.22 6.68
N LEU A 32 -29.14 5.63 5.44
CA LEU A 32 -28.08 6.57 5.09
C LEU A 32 -28.58 8.02 5.01
N THR A 33 -29.79 8.30 5.50
CA THR A 33 -30.35 9.64 5.61
C THR A 33 -30.61 9.98 7.07
N ASN A 34 -30.39 11.26 7.45
CA ASN A 34 -30.83 11.78 8.73
C ASN A 34 -32.37 11.86 8.80
N GLU A 35 -32.93 12.28 9.94
CA GLU A 35 -34.36 12.43 10.14
C GLU A 35 -35.01 13.45 9.17
N GLU A 36 -34.21 14.31 8.54
CA GLU A 36 -34.63 15.31 7.57
C GLU A 36 -34.53 14.81 6.10
N GLY A 37 -34.05 13.57 5.91
CA GLY A 37 -33.94 12.94 4.58
C GLY A 37 -32.64 13.26 3.84
N ASP A 38 -31.72 13.99 4.47
CA ASP A 38 -30.40 14.24 3.92
C ASP A 38 -29.49 13.02 4.07
N PRO A 39 -28.65 12.69 3.09
CA PRO A 39 -27.70 11.61 3.22
C PRO A 39 -26.81 11.80 4.45
N LEU A 40 -26.84 10.87 5.41
CA LEU A 40 -25.94 10.86 6.58
C LEU A 40 -24.48 10.77 6.20
N LEU A 41 -24.20 10.24 5.03
CA LEU A 41 -22.96 10.43 4.30
C LEU A 41 -23.26 11.48 3.25
N ASP A 42 -22.88 12.71 3.47
CA ASP A 42 -22.64 13.64 2.37
C ASP A 42 -21.59 12.98 1.47
N LEU A 43 -22.08 12.25 0.47
CA LEU A 43 -21.26 11.46 -0.45
C LEU A 43 -20.32 12.34 -1.28
N ASN A 44 -20.41 13.64 -1.11
CA ASN A 44 -19.45 14.59 -1.65
C ASN A 44 -19.29 15.84 -0.76
N PRO A 45 -18.65 15.73 0.43
CA PRO A 45 -18.29 16.90 1.23
C PRO A 45 -17.31 17.84 0.52
N ASN A 46 -16.88 17.46 -0.68
CA ASN A 46 -16.02 18.27 -1.55
C ASN A 46 -16.80 19.20 -2.47
N THR A 47 -18.14 19.10 -2.52
CA THR A 47 -18.98 20.05 -3.26
C THR A 47 -18.80 21.46 -2.67
N GLY A 48 -18.20 22.33 -3.48
CA GLY A 48 -17.91 23.71 -3.06
C GLY A 48 -16.46 23.97 -2.61
N LEU A 49 -15.60 22.95 -2.47
CA LEU A 49 -14.18 23.18 -2.30
C LEU A 49 -13.57 23.78 -3.58
N VAL A 50 -12.90 24.90 -3.43
CA VAL A 50 -12.20 25.60 -4.52
C VAL A 50 -10.71 25.67 -4.20
N GLY A 51 -9.87 25.40 -5.19
CA GLY A 51 -8.41 25.48 -5.04
C GLY A 51 -7.73 24.16 -4.67
N PRO A 52 -6.45 24.21 -4.30
CA PRO A 52 -5.65 23.03 -3.92
C PRO A 52 -6.25 22.30 -2.72
N ARG A 53 -6.16 20.98 -2.74
CA ARG A 53 -6.75 20.11 -1.72
C ARG A 53 -5.77 19.06 -1.27
N ALA A 54 -5.91 18.63 -0.01
CA ALA A 54 -5.23 17.48 0.53
C ALA A 54 -6.22 16.34 0.73
N LEU A 55 -5.80 15.11 0.42
CA LEU A 55 -6.54 13.91 0.78
C LEU A 55 -6.66 13.86 2.31
N SER A 56 -7.88 13.77 2.83
CA SER A 56 -8.13 13.75 4.28
C SER A 56 -8.57 12.39 4.78
N ARG A 57 -9.39 11.65 4.01
CA ARG A 57 -9.85 10.31 4.41
C ARG A 57 -10.11 9.43 3.20
N GLU A 58 -9.94 8.14 3.42
CA GLU A 58 -10.42 7.05 2.58
C GLU A 58 -11.44 6.23 3.37
N VAL A 59 -12.60 5.98 2.77
CA VAL A 59 -13.73 5.32 3.44
C VAL A 59 -14.31 4.26 2.51
N THR A 60 -14.55 3.07 3.05
CA THR A 60 -15.33 2.00 2.42
C THR A 60 -16.68 1.84 3.12
N ASP A 61 -17.53 0.96 2.63
CA ASP A 61 -18.79 0.62 3.31
C ASP A 61 -18.57 0.02 4.72
N ALA A 62 -17.38 -0.54 4.96
CA ALA A 62 -16.99 -1.08 6.27
C ALA A 62 -16.50 0.01 7.26
N GLY A 63 -16.20 1.21 6.78
CA GLY A 63 -15.72 2.33 7.59
C GLY A 63 -14.50 3.04 7.04
N THR A 64 -13.89 3.88 7.87
CA THR A 64 -12.68 4.62 7.52
C THR A 64 -11.48 3.69 7.49
N ILE A 65 -10.82 3.59 6.33
CA ILE A 65 -9.60 2.79 6.14
C ILE A 65 -8.33 3.62 6.31
N ALA A 66 -8.39 4.93 6.04
CA ALA A 66 -7.28 5.84 6.30
C ALA A 66 -7.76 7.27 6.61
N GLU A 67 -7.07 7.94 7.52
CA GLU A 67 -7.24 9.37 7.83
C GLU A 67 -5.89 10.05 7.83
N TYR A 68 -5.78 11.15 7.06
CA TYR A 68 -4.54 11.89 6.81
C TYR A 68 -4.53 13.21 7.59
N GLN A 69 -3.53 13.39 8.46
CA GLN A 69 -3.38 14.56 9.30
C GLN A 69 -2.16 15.37 8.88
N TYR A 70 -2.34 16.70 8.76
CA TYR A 70 -1.33 17.62 8.26
C TYR A 70 -1.06 18.73 9.27
N SER A 71 0.18 19.22 9.28
CA SER A 71 0.57 20.47 9.90
C SER A 71 0.95 21.45 8.78
N GLY A 72 0.10 22.46 8.53
CA GLY A 72 0.17 23.24 7.29
C GLY A 72 0.03 22.32 6.08
N LEU A 73 1.01 22.35 5.18
CA LEU A 73 1.04 21.52 3.96
C LEU A 73 1.72 20.16 4.16
N LEU A 74 2.34 19.91 5.31
CA LEU A 74 3.10 18.70 5.56
C LEU A 74 2.21 17.61 6.16
N LEU A 75 2.19 16.44 5.52
CA LEU A 75 1.56 15.23 6.05
C LEU A 75 2.36 14.73 7.26
N THR A 76 1.79 14.77 8.46
CA THR A 76 2.51 14.42 9.70
C THR A 76 2.09 13.09 10.30
N LYS A 77 0.86 12.65 10.03
CA LYS A 77 0.32 11.44 10.62
C LYS A 77 -0.74 10.81 9.72
N VAL A 78 -0.78 9.49 9.69
CA VAL A 78 -1.88 8.73 9.08
C VAL A 78 -2.39 7.72 10.10
N LEU A 79 -3.70 7.71 10.27
CA LEU A 79 -4.41 6.71 11.06
C LEU A 79 -5.04 5.72 10.09
N THR A 80 -4.87 4.43 10.37
CA THR A 80 -5.51 3.37 9.60
C THR A 80 -6.31 2.45 10.51
N GLU A 81 -6.93 1.43 9.94
CA GLU A 81 -7.82 0.50 10.63
C GLU A 81 -7.19 -0.08 11.91
N LYS A 82 -8.06 -0.53 12.84
CA LYS A 82 -7.69 -1.06 14.17
C LYS A 82 -6.78 -0.12 14.99
N GLY A 83 -6.83 1.20 14.72
CA GLY A 83 -6.04 2.19 15.44
C GLY A 83 -4.55 2.16 15.10
N SER A 84 -4.19 1.64 13.94
CA SER A 84 -2.82 1.67 13.44
C SER A 84 -2.40 3.11 13.13
N VAL A 85 -1.13 3.44 13.43
CA VAL A 85 -0.62 4.82 13.35
C VAL A 85 0.69 4.85 12.59
N THR A 86 0.76 5.69 11.55
CA THR A 86 1.98 6.10 10.88
C THR A 86 2.31 7.53 11.30
N GLN A 87 3.52 7.79 11.79
CA GLN A 87 4.04 9.14 12.08
C GLN A 87 5.16 9.48 11.09
N ILE A 88 5.19 10.73 10.64
CA ILE A 88 6.08 11.22 9.60
C ILE A 88 6.86 12.40 10.14
N GLU A 89 8.18 12.29 10.16
CA GLU A 89 9.09 13.32 10.62
C GLU A 89 9.88 13.89 9.43
N TYR A 90 10.12 15.19 9.48
CA TYR A 90 10.80 15.95 8.43
C TYR A 90 12.14 16.51 8.90
N SER A 91 13.06 16.67 7.96
CA SER A 91 14.25 17.48 8.08
C SER A 91 14.23 18.50 6.94
N GLY A 92 13.90 19.74 7.27
CA GLY A 92 13.53 20.76 6.29
C GLY A 92 12.21 20.38 5.59
N ASP A 93 12.24 20.32 4.28
CA ASP A 93 11.11 19.96 3.40
C ASP A 93 11.01 18.46 3.08
N LYS A 94 11.96 17.65 3.57
CA LYS A 94 12.07 16.21 3.24
C LYS A 94 11.70 15.33 4.40
N ILE A 95 11.01 14.23 4.11
CA ILE A 95 10.75 13.18 5.11
C ILE A 95 12.09 12.55 5.49
N SER A 96 12.42 12.63 6.77
CA SER A 96 13.63 12.02 7.33
C SER A 96 13.38 10.67 7.98
N LYS A 97 12.17 10.48 8.53
CA LYS A 97 11.80 9.28 9.24
C LYS A 97 10.30 9.02 9.14
N VAL A 98 9.92 7.73 9.03
CA VAL A 98 8.55 7.25 9.18
C VAL A 98 8.54 6.16 10.25
N THR A 99 7.61 6.23 11.18
CA THR A 99 7.35 5.17 12.16
C THR A 99 5.94 4.66 12.02
N PHE A 100 5.76 3.37 12.18
CA PHE A 100 4.47 2.70 12.16
C PHE A 100 4.31 1.85 13.41
N ASN A 101 3.10 1.85 13.96
CA ASN A 101 2.68 0.93 15.00
C ASN A 101 1.23 0.52 14.74
N GLY A 102 0.96 -0.77 14.63
CA GLY A 102 -0.39 -1.25 14.35
C GLY A 102 -0.42 -2.63 13.71
N TYR A 103 -1.39 -2.83 12.84
CA TYR A 103 -1.67 -4.09 12.17
C TYR A 103 -1.53 -3.91 10.66
N LEU A 104 -0.97 -4.91 9.99
CA LEU A 104 -0.81 -4.98 8.54
C LEU A 104 -1.57 -6.20 8.04
N ASP A 105 -1.93 -6.21 6.79
CA ASP A 105 -2.32 -7.39 6.03
C ASP A 105 -1.06 -7.87 5.30
N SER A 106 -0.28 -8.74 5.95
CA SER A 106 1.04 -9.14 5.44
C SER A 106 0.98 -10.26 4.42
N ASP A 107 -0.09 -11.06 4.42
CA ASP A 107 -0.28 -12.19 3.50
C ASP A 107 -1.25 -11.89 2.34
N GLY A 108 -1.89 -10.72 2.33
CA GLY A 108 -2.73 -10.24 1.25
C GLY A 108 -4.08 -10.90 1.15
N ASP A 109 -4.61 -11.42 2.26
CA ASP A 109 -5.93 -12.04 2.28
C ASP A 109 -7.09 -11.03 2.42
N GLY A 110 -6.76 -9.74 2.56
CA GLY A 110 -7.71 -8.64 2.74
C GLY A 110 -8.14 -8.43 4.20
N VAL A 111 -7.54 -9.18 5.14
CA VAL A 111 -7.81 -9.06 6.58
C VAL A 111 -6.54 -8.66 7.31
N LEU A 112 -6.64 -7.65 8.18
CA LEU A 112 -5.48 -7.28 9.01
C LEU A 112 -5.07 -8.43 9.93
N ASP A 113 -3.76 -8.70 9.96
CA ASP A 113 -3.17 -9.70 10.84
C ASP A 113 -3.59 -9.53 12.30
N THR A 114 -3.50 -10.61 13.07
CA THR A 114 -3.69 -10.58 14.53
C THR A 114 -2.42 -10.16 15.25
N ASP A 115 -1.27 -10.30 14.62
CA ASP A 115 0.04 -9.88 15.12
C ASP A 115 0.20 -8.35 14.94
N SER A 116 0.72 -7.66 15.93
CA SER A 116 1.01 -6.24 15.84
C SER A 116 2.40 -6.02 15.28
N THR A 117 2.54 -5.06 14.39
CA THR A 117 3.82 -4.69 13.76
C THR A 117 4.22 -3.28 14.17
N SER A 118 5.50 -3.11 14.48
CA SER A 118 6.12 -1.79 14.63
C SER A 118 7.34 -1.72 13.73
N TYR A 119 7.47 -0.62 12.95
CA TYR A 119 8.69 -0.38 12.19
C TYR A 119 9.11 1.08 12.24
N THR A 120 10.41 1.30 12.02
CA THR A 120 11.01 2.61 11.82
C THR A 120 11.79 2.61 10.54
N GLN A 121 11.47 3.52 9.63
CA GLN A 121 12.15 3.77 8.36
C GLN A 121 12.94 5.07 8.46
N GLN A 122 14.22 5.06 8.04
CA GLN A 122 15.07 6.23 7.93
C GLN A 122 15.40 6.47 6.45
N TYR A 123 15.28 7.71 6.01
CA TYR A 123 15.35 8.12 4.61
C TYR A 123 16.67 8.81 4.30
N THR A 124 17.33 8.37 3.23
CA THR A 124 18.59 8.95 2.77
C THR A 124 18.45 9.45 1.33
N TYR A 125 18.91 10.65 1.10
CA TYR A 125 18.81 11.35 -0.18
C TYR A 125 20.18 11.46 -0.86
N GLY A 126 20.21 11.28 -2.17
CA GLY A 126 21.40 11.50 -2.98
C GLY A 126 21.67 12.98 -3.27
N ASN A 127 22.74 13.26 -3.99
CA ASN A 127 23.23 14.61 -4.29
C ASN A 127 22.22 15.49 -5.04
N LEU A 128 21.28 14.90 -5.78
CA LEU A 128 20.22 15.63 -6.49
C LEU A 128 18.93 15.76 -5.66
N GLY A 129 19.00 15.47 -4.37
CA GLY A 129 17.85 15.52 -3.47
C GLY A 129 16.81 14.44 -3.69
N LYS A 130 17.07 13.41 -4.51
CA LYS A 130 16.20 12.25 -4.71
C LYS A 130 16.40 11.25 -3.58
N LEU A 131 15.32 10.60 -3.15
CA LEU A 131 15.37 9.50 -2.20
C LEU A 131 16.12 8.31 -2.84
N THR A 132 17.22 7.87 -2.23
CA THR A 132 18.04 6.78 -2.79
C THR A 132 18.05 5.53 -1.92
N LEU A 133 17.80 5.69 -0.61
CA LEU A 133 17.89 4.58 0.31
C LEU A 133 16.92 4.78 1.47
N ILE A 134 16.31 3.67 1.90
CA ILE A 134 15.55 3.59 3.15
C ILE A 134 16.13 2.42 3.95
N SER A 135 16.45 2.65 5.22
CA SER A 135 16.76 1.58 6.17
C SER A 135 15.57 1.38 7.11
N GLU A 136 15.21 0.14 7.37
CA GLU A 136 14.07 -0.21 8.23
C GLU A 136 14.49 -1.20 9.31
N ASN A 137 14.04 -0.94 10.54
CA ASN A 137 13.98 -1.92 11.61
C ASN A 137 12.52 -2.24 11.91
N ARG A 138 12.16 -3.51 11.83
CA ARG A 138 10.79 -4.01 12.04
C ARG A 138 10.78 -5.00 13.20
N THR A 139 9.74 -4.93 14.01
CA THR A 139 9.43 -5.89 15.07
C THR A 139 7.97 -6.31 14.95
N VAL A 140 7.74 -7.61 14.94
CA VAL A 140 6.41 -8.20 15.01
C VAL A 140 6.18 -8.71 16.42
N TYR A 141 5.01 -8.42 16.97
CA TYR A 141 4.59 -8.83 18.28
C TYR A 141 3.41 -9.78 18.16
N ARG A 142 3.43 -10.85 18.93
CA ARG A 142 2.36 -11.83 19.02
C ARG A 142 1.89 -11.98 20.47
N LYS A 143 0.60 -12.24 20.64
CA LYS A 143 0.09 -12.60 21.98
C LYS A 143 0.67 -13.95 22.42
N ALA A 144 1.18 -14.00 23.64
CA ALA A 144 1.68 -15.26 24.21
C ALA A 144 0.53 -16.29 24.30
N SER A 145 0.89 -17.58 24.24
CA SER A 145 -0.08 -18.66 24.49
C SER A 145 -0.42 -18.74 25.98
N GLY A 146 -1.67 -19.04 26.32
CA GLY A 146 -2.09 -19.23 27.73
C GLY A 146 -3.46 -18.64 28.05
N THR A 147 -3.77 -18.55 29.36
CA THR A 147 -5.02 -17.99 29.85
C THR A 147 -4.99 -16.45 29.79
N PRO A 148 -6.04 -15.76 29.30
CA PRO A 148 -6.11 -14.30 29.27
C PRO A 148 -5.99 -13.65 30.69
N PRO A 149 -5.42 -12.41 30.78
CA PRO A 149 -4.87 -11.60 29.68
C PRO A 149 -3.47 -12.07 29.26
N GLN A 150 -3.28 -12.24 27.93
CA GLN A 150 -2.01 -12.67 27.38
C GLN A 150 -1.13 -11.46 27.03
N PRO A 151 0.14 -11.41 27.50
CA PRO A 151 1.04 -10.32 27.16
C PRO A 151 1.48 -10.39 25.69
N TRP A 152 1.78 -9.24 25.11
CA TRP A 152 2.45 -9.14 23.84
C TRP A 152 3.93 -9.49 24.01
N VAL A 153 4.44 -10.38 23.19
CA VAL A 153 5.85 -10.78 23.14
C VAL A 153 6.43 -10.53 21.77
N VAL A 154 7.72 -10.25 21.70
CA VAL A 154 8.42 -10.13 20.42
C VAL A 154 8.42 -11.50 19.75
N PHE A 155 7.82 -11.56 18.56
CA PHE A 155 7.77 -12.75 17.73
C PHE A 155 8.94 -12.80 16.75
N SER A 156 9.21 -11.68 16.06
CA SER A 156 10.34 -11.57 15.14
C SER A 156 10.87 -10.14 15.08
N LYS A 157 12.15 -10.03 14.72
CA LYS A 157 12.79 -8.76 14.35
C LYS A 157 13.48 -8.91 13.01
N THR A 158 13.38 -7.89 12.19
CA THR A 158 13.96 -7.87 10.85
C THR A 158 14.61 -6.52 10.58
N LYS A 159 15.77 -6.54 9.94
CA LYS A 159 16.37 -5.34 9.33
C LYS A 159 16.27 -5.42 7.83
N SER A 160 15.88 -4.30 7.22
CA SER A 160 15.76 -4.19 5.78
C SER A 160 16.47 -2.95 5.28
N ILE A 161 16.96 -3.03 4.04
CA ILE A 161 17.46 -1.90 3.28
C ILE A 161 16.75 -1.88 1.93
N TYR A 162 16.24 -0.72 1.54
CA TYR A 162 15.60 -0.47 0.26
C TYR A 162 16.45 0.48 -0.55
N THR A 163 16.93 0.04 -1.70
CA THR A 163 17.68 0.87 -2.65
C THR A 163 16.77 1.27 -3.79
N LEU A 164 16.66 2.58 -4.02
CA LEU A 164 15.86 3.15 -5.11
C LEU A 164 16.76 3.57 -6.26
N THR A 165 16.38 3.19 -7.48
CA THR A 165 17.03 3.67 -8.70
C THR A 165 16.04 4.43 -9.56
N TYR A 166 16.56 5.32 -10.40
CA TYR A 166 15.76 6.18 -11.26
C TYR A 166 16.21 6.05 -12.70
N SER A 167 15.27 6.15 -13.63
CA SER A 167 15.57 6.22 -15.06
C SER A 167 16.44 7.43 -15.35
N SER A 168 17.56 7.24 -16.05
CA SER A 168 18.43 8.32 -16.48
C SER A 168 17.78 9.23 -17.54
N THR A 169 16.81 8.69 -18.29
CA THR A 169 16.13 9.41 -19.37
C THR A 169 14.95 10.23 -18.86
N THR A 170 14.11 9.64 -17.98
CA THR A 170 12.87 10.28 -17.52
C THR A 170 12.94 10.83 -16.13
N GLY A 171 13.95 10.43 -15.35
CA GLY A 171 14.07 10.77 -13.93
C GLY A 171 13.06 10.11 -13.01
N LYS A 172 12.17 9.23 -13.53
CA LYS A 172 11.15 8.51 -12.75
C LYS A 172 11.76 7.34 -11.99
N LEU A 173 11.10 6.93 -10.91
CA LEU A 173 11.49 5.75 -10.14
C LEU A 173 11.50 4.51 -11.05
N ALA A 174 12.63 3.84 -11.15
CA ALA A 174 12.80 2.66 -12.01
C ALA A 174 12.71 1.37 -11.21
N THR A 175 13.38 1.30 -10.05
CA THR A 175 13.34 0.11 -9.20
C THR A 175 13.33 0.46 -7.71
N ILE A 176 12.75 -0.43 -6.92
CA ILE A 176 12.98 -0.55 -5.49
C ILE A 176 13.52 -1.95 -5.25
N LEU A 177 14.74 -2.07 -4.74
CA LEU A 177 15.35 -3.33 -4.32
C LEU A 177 15.39 -3.36 -2.80
N LYS A 178 14.61 -4.23 -2.18
CA LYS A 178 14.68 -4.59 -0.77
C LYS A 178 15.69 -5.72 -0.58
N LYS A 179 16.50 -5.63 0.46
CA LYS A 179 17.21 -6.76 1.05
C LYS A 179 16.89 -6.80 2.53
N ASP A 180 16.55 -7.93 3.06
CA ASP A 180 16.22 -8.08 4.47
C ASP A 180 16.76 -9.38 5.08
N GLY A 181 16.75 -9.43 6.39
CA GLY A 181 17.18 -10.58 7.14
C GLY A 181 16.79 -10.48 8.61
N PRO A 182 16.77 -11.61 9.34
CA PRO A 182 16.42 -11.64 10.74
C PRO A 182 17.45 -10.89 11.60
N ASP A 183 16.96 -10.04 12.52
CA ASP A 183 17.79 -9.37 13.53
C ASP A 183 17.77 -10.15 14.84
N ALA A 184 18.68 -11.08 14.97
CA ALA A 184 18.83 -11.92 16.17
C ALA A 184 19.49 -11.20 17.36
N GLY A 185 19.85 -9.90 17.22
CA GLY A 185 20.54 -9.12 18.27
C GLY A 185 22.00 -9.51 18.49
N GLY A 186 22.57 -10.35 17.63
CA GLY A 186 23.96 -10.77 17.66
C GLY A 186 24.90 -9.88 16.82
N SER A 187 26.18 -10.15 16.88
CA SER A 187 27.23 -9.39 16.19
C SER A 187 27.30 -9.63 14.69
N SER A 188 26.73 -10.70 14.17
CA SER A 188 26.71 -11.03 12.74
C SER A 188 25.31 -10.91 12.17
N PHE A 189 25.06 -9.87 11.38
CA PHE A 189 23.85 -9.70 10.59
C PHE A 189 24.12 -10.04 9.12
N ALA A 190 23.20 -10.74 8.48
CA ALA A 190 23.24 -10.99 7.04
C ALA A 190 21.85 -10.80 6.42
N TYR A 191 21.83 -10.27 5.23
CA TYR A 191 20.62 -10.29 4.40
C TYR A 191 20.42 -11.68 3.83
N THR A 192 19.24 -12.24 4.00
CA THR A 192 18.88 -13.61 3.55
C THR A 192 17.90 -13.59 2.39
N ASP A 193 17.09 -12.54 2.30
CA ASP A 193 16.00 -12.44 1.35
C ASP A 193 16.04 -11.12 0.60
N TYR A 194 15.45 -11.11 -0.59
CA TYR A 194 15.25 -9.89 -1.37
C TYR A 194 13.88 -9.85 -2.01
N SER A 195 13.40 -8.63 -2.23
CA SER A 195 12.35 -8.38 -3.20
C SER A 195 12.72 -7.20 -4.10
N ARG A 196 12.30 -7.24 -5.35
CA ARG A 196 12.57 -6.19 -6.33
C ARG A 196 11.29 -5.84 -7.08
N ALA A 197 10.88 -4.57 -6.97
CA ALA A 197 9.85 -3.98 -7.81
C ALA A 197 10.51 -3.19 -8.93
N THR A 198 10.12 -3.45 -10.19
CA THR A 198 10.59 -2.72 -11.39
C THR A 198 9.39 -2.05 -12.03
N PHE A 199 9.45 -0.71 -12.19
CA PHE A 199 8.35 0.11 -12.66
C PHE A 199 8.51 0.47 -14.13
N SER A 200 7.44 0.30 -14.92
CA SER A 200 7.32 0.79 -16.29
C SER A 200 6.28 1.90 -16.34
N TYR A 201 6.44 2.82 -17.28
CA TYR A 201 5.57 4.01 -17.39
C TYR A 201 5.04 4.19 -18.80
N LEU A 202 3.79 4.65 -18.90
CA LEU A 202 3.21 5.22 -20.11
C LEU A 202 2.89 6.69 -19.83
N GLY A 203 3.64 7.60 -20.44
CA GLY A 203 3.63 9.01 -20.02
C GLY A 203 4.05 9.13 -18.56
N ASP A 204 3.25 9.79 -17.72
CA ASP A 204 3.52 9.98 -16.30
C ASP A 204 2.92 8.88 -15.41
N ASN A 205 2.10 8.03 -15.96
CA ASN A 205 1.43 6.96 -15.22
C ASN A 205 2.26 5.68 -15.22
N VAL A 206 2.26 4.96 -14.10
CA VAL A 206 2.81 3.60 -14.01
C VAL A 206 1.97 2.68 -14.89
N SER A 207 2.57 2.05 -15.89
CA SER A 207 1.86 1.08 -16.74
C SER A 207 1.96 -0.33 -16.24
N SER A 208 3.09 -0.68 -15.60
CA SER A 208 3.24 -1.99 -14.94
C SER A 208 4.29 -1.95 -13.85
N THR A 209 4.19 -2.91 -12.93
CA THR A 209 5.19 -3.21 -11.91
C THR A 209 5.49 -4.70 -11.96
N LEU A 210 6.77 -5.04 -12.23
CA LEU A 210 7.26 -6.39 -12.13
C LEU A 210 7.84 -6.61 -10.74
N LYS A 211 7.26 -7.55 -9.97
CA LYS A 211 7.72 -7.95 -8.64
C LYS A 211 8.46 -9.27 -8.71
N GLU A 212 9.62 -9.32 -8.11
CA GLU A 212 10.44 -10.53 -7.98
C GLU A 212 10.84 -10.70 -6.51
N ILE A 213 10.66 -11.89 -5.95
CA ILE A 213 11.02 -12.25 -4.58
C ILE A 213 11.93 -13.47 -4.61
N GLY A 214 12.97 -13.49 -3.79
CA GLY A 214 13.90 -14.60 -3.73
C GLY A 214 14.87 -14.50 -2.56
N VAL A 215 15.82 -15.42 -2.52
CA VAL A 215 16.82 -15.52 -1.46
C VAL A 215 18.17 -14.98 -1.88
N ILE A 216 18.95 -14.54 -0.90
CA ILE A 216 20.33 -14.05 -1.06
C ILE A 216 21.29 -15.14 -0.60
N ASN A 217 22.29 -15.45 -1.44
CA ASN A 217 23.40 -16.33 -1.07
C ASN A 217 24.70 -15.52 -1.07
N GLY A 218 25.19 -15.19 0.12
CA GLY A 218 26.32 -14.27 0.28
C GLY A 218 25.97 -12.87 -0.23
N SER A 219 26.57 -12.45 -1.34
CA SER A 219 26.28 -11.17 -2.02
C SER A 219 25.39 -11.32 -3.26
N THR A 220 25.04 -12.55 -3.65
CA THR A 220 24.34 -12.85 -4.92
C THR A 220 22.86 -12.99 -4.67
N LEU A 221 22.06 -12.30 -5.49
CA LEU A 221 20.62 -12.53 -5.58
C LEU A 221 20.39 -13.78 -6.42
N ASN A 222 19.76 -14.80 -5.85
CA ASN A 222 19.41 -16.01 -6.59
C ASN A 222 18.25 -15.74 -7.57
N ALA A 223 17.95 -16.70 -8.43
CA ALA A 223 16.74 -16.64 -9.26
C ALA A 223 15.50 -16.46 -8.34
N PRO A 224 14.53 -15.64 -8.76
CA PRO A 224 13.35 -15.42 -7.95
C PRO A 224 12.54 -16.72 -7.76
N THR A 225 12.02 -16.90 -6.57
CA THR A 225 11.09 -17.99 -6.21
C THR A 225 9.64 -17.59 -6.43
N GLU A 226 9.38 -16.27 -6.48
CA GLU A 226 8.07 -15.70 -6.80
C GLU A 226 8.25 -14.56 -7.79
N LYS A 227 7.30 -14.43 -8.73
CA LYS A 227 7.36 -13.39 -9.76
C LYS A 227 5.95 -13.02 -10.20
N TYR A 228 5.59 -11.75 -10.03
CA TYR A 228 4.28 -11.21 -10.37
C TYR A 228 4.42 -10.02 -11.32
N ASN A 229 3.46 -9.90 -12.24
CA ASN A 229 3.30 -8.70 -13.06
C ASN A 229 1.97 -8.02 -12.70
N PHE A 230 2.06 -6.76 -12.30
CA PHE A 230 0.92 -5.88 -12.06
C PHE A 230 0.81 -4.92 -13.23
N GLU A 231 -0.38 -4.83 -13.84
CA GLU A 231 -0.62 -3.91 -14.96
C GLU A 231 -1.72 -2.92 -14.60
N PHE A 232 -1.50 -1.66 -14.98
CA PHE A 232 -2.41 -0.55 -14.73
C PHE A 232 -2.83 0.03 -16.06
N LEU A 233 -4.10 -0.15 -16.43
CA LEU A 233 -4.60 0.08 -17.77
C LEU A 233 -5.77 1.06 -17.80
N ASN A 234 -6.01 1.63 -18.99
CA ASN A 234 -7.15 2.49 -19.25
C ASN A 234 -7.18 3.71 -18.32
N TYR A 235 -6.05 4.39 -18.20
CA TYR A 235 -5.96 5.63 -17.45
C TYR A 235 -6.90 6.69 -18.02
N ASP A 236 -7.50 7.45 -17.11
CA ASP A 236 -8.21 8.69 -17.46
C ASP A 236 -7.26 9.90 -17.47
N SER A 237 -7.82 11.11 -17.56
CA SER A 237 -7.08 12.37 -17.49
C SER A 237 -7.37 13.15 -16.20
N ASN A 238 -8.06 12.54 -15.23
CA ASN A 238 -8.49 13.19 -14.01
C ASN A 238 -7.45 13.00 -12.88
N ILE A 239 -7.56 13.79 -11.83
CA ILE A 239 -6.58 13.83 -10.74
C ILE A 239 -6.74 12.62 -9.83
N ASN A 240 -5.66 11.87 -9.64
CA ASN A 240 -5.61 10.76 -8.70
C ASN A 240 -5.60 11.30 -7.26
N ALA A 241 -6.35 10.63 -6.35
CA ALA A 241 -6.46 11.02 -4.94
C ALA A 241 -5.11 11.15 -4.25
N TYR A 242 -4.14 10.34 -4.63
CA TYR A 242 -2.81 10.29 -4.01
C TYR A 242 -1.81 11.29 -4.61
N THR A 243 -2.19 12.08 -5.61
CA THR A 243 -1.24 12.96 -6.34
C THR A 243 -0.53 13.93 -5.41
N LEU A 244 -1.22 14.46 -4.40
CA LEU A 244 -0.66 15.44 -3.46
C LEU A 244 0.02 14.85 -2.23
N LEU A 245 0.03 13.53 -2.06
CA LEU A 245 0.80 12.90 -0.99
C LEU A 245 2.30 12.97 -1.30
N PRO A 246 3.16 13.17 -0.28
CA PRO A 246 4.62 13.17 -0.46
C PRO A 246 5.09 11.88 -1.13
N PHE A 247 6.03 12.00 -2.07
CA PHE A 247 6.58 10.85 -2.79
C PHE A 247 7.17 9.80 -1.84
N GLU A 248 7.88 10.24 -0.82
CA GLU A 248 8.49 9.38 0.18
C GLU A 248 7.45 8.57 0.98
N TYR A 249 6.31 9.20 1.29
CA TYR A 249 5.20 8.50 1.95
C TYR A 249 4.56 7.47 1.00
N LYS A 250 4.38 7.80 -0.29
CA LYS A 250 3.91 6.83 -1.29
C LYS A 250 4.84 5.61 -1.37
N VAL A 251 6.15 5.84 -1.34
CA VAL A 251 7.14 4.75 -1.29
C VAL A 251 7.00 3.95 0.01
N SER A 252 6.83 4.62 1.17
CA SER A 252 6.60 3.92 2.45
C SER A 252 5.39 2.99 2.39
N VAL A 253 4.30 3.43 1.77
CA VAL A 253 3.11 2.58 1.57
C VAL A 253 3.42 1.36 0.70
N LEU A 254 4.14 1.54 -0.41
CA LEU A 254 4.49 0.44 -1.32
C LEU A 254 5.40 -0.61 -0.68
N ILE A 255 6.27 -0.20 0.24
CA ILE A 255 7.23 -1.10 0.89
C ILE A 255 6.77 -1.61 2.27
N SER A 256 5.59 -1.21 2.74
CA SER A 256 5.09 -1.61 4.07
C SER A 256 4.81 -3.11 4.18
N THR A 257 4.42 -3.74 3.07
CA THR A 257 4.24 -5.20 2.93
C THR A 257 4.75 -5.67 1.58
N GLU A 258 4.96 -6.98 1.43
CA GLU A 258 5.39 -7.55 0.14
C GLU A 258 4.29 -7.52 -0.94
N ILE A 259 3.03 -7.36 -0.54
CA ILE A 259 1.86 -7.46 -1.43
C ILE A 259 1.41 -6.12 -2.01
N ASN A 260 1.99 -5.00 -1.57
CA ASN A 260 1.48 -3.67 -1.93
C ASN A 260 1.87 -3.18 -3.34
N ASP A 261 2.47 -4.02 -4.18
CA ASP A 261 2.83 -3.61 -5.55
C ASP A 261 1.62 -3.41 -6.46
N ASP A 262 0.48 -3.99 -6.14
CA ASP A 262 -0.81 -3.71 -6.77
C ASP A 262 -1.26 -2.25 -6.55
N ARG A 263 -0.73 -1.59 -5.51
CA ARG A 263 -0.96 -0.17 -5.20
C ARG A 263 0.00 0.78 -5.92
N SER A 264 0.85 0.31 -6.84
CA SER A 264 1.81 1.19 -7.55
C SER A 264 1.15 2.31 -8.34
N LEU A 265 -0.17 2.23 -8.58
CA LEU A 265 -1.00 3.35 -9.09
C LEU A 265 -0.91 4.63 -8.23
N ILE A 266 -0.52 4.53 -6.96
CA ILE A 266 -0.30 5.68 -6.05
C ILE A 266 0.79 6.64 -6.57
N LEU A 267 1.71 6.15 -7.40
CA LEU A 267 2.76 6.94 -8.06
C LEU A 267 2.26 7.68 -9.31
N SER A 268 1.07 7.35 -9.80
CA SER A 268 0.49 7.91 -11.03
C SER A 268 -0.30 9.19 -10.76
N PRO A 269 -0.23 10.20 -11.63
CA PRO A 269 -1.06 11.41 -11.50
C PRO A 269 -2.54 11.18 -11.87
N ASN A 270 -2.85 10.13 -12.65
CA ASN A 270 -4.19 9.81 -13.11
C ASN A 270 -4.68 8.46 -12.56
N ASN A 271 -5.90 8.06 -12.91
CA ASN A 271 -6.57 6.91 -12.33
C ASN A 271 -6.68 5.76 -13.34
N PRO A 272 -6.09 4.57 -13.09
CA PRO A 272 -6.28 3.41 -13.95
C PRO A 272 -7.66 2.79 -13.69
N LYS A 273 -8.45 2.57 -14.74
CA LYS A 273 -9.76 1.93 -14.62
C LYS A 273 -9.68 0.41 -14.51
N ARG A 274 -8.51 -0.15 -14.75
CA ARG A 274 -8.28 -1.59 -14.73
C ARG A 274 -6.90 -1.88 -14.12
N VAL A 275 -6.88 -2.81 -13.19
CA VAL A 275 -5.66 -3.39 -12.60
C VAL A 275 -5.69 -4.89 -12.88
N SER A 276 -4.56 -5.46 -13.30
CA SER A 276 -4.42 -6.89 -13.51
C SER A 276 -3.18 -7.41 -12.78
N ILE A 277 -3.31 -8.61 -12.21
CA ILE A 277 -2.24 -9.28 -11.47
C ILE A 277 -2.02 -10.64 -12.11
N THR A 278 -0.79 -10.93 -12.50
CA THR A 278 -0.41 -12.19 -13.15
C THR A 278 0.75 -12.83 -12.39
N ASP A 279 0.57 -14.05 -11.91
CA ASP A 279 1.66 -14.89 -11.41
C ASP A 279 2.43 -15.44 -12.62
N LEU A 280 3.72 -15.13 -12.71
CA LEU A 280 4.59 -15.56 -13.81
C LEU A 280 5.36 -16.86 -13.52
N MET A 281 5.18 -17.46 -12.33
CA MET A 281 5.84 -18.71 -11.96
C MET A 281 4.98 -19.95 -12.27
N VAL A 282 3.71 -19.77 -12.61
CA VAL A 282 2.81 -20.88 -13.00
C VAL A 282 3.01 -21.23 -14.48
N PRO A 283 2.78 -22.52 -14.88
CA PRO A 283 2.99 -22.95 -16.27
C PRO A 283 2.15 -22.21 -17.31
N ILE A 284 0.96 -21.73 -16.93
CA ILE A 284 0.05 -20.97 -17.80
C ILE A 284 -0.37 -19.72 -17.03
N PRO A 285 0.39 -18.62 -17.13
CA PRO A 285 0.06 -17.38 -16.45
C PRO A 285 -1.30 -16.84 -16.91
N THR A 286 -2.21 -16.66 -15.97
CA THR A 286 -3.55 -16.11 -16.25
C THR A 286 -3.76 -14.87 -15.37
N PRO A 287 -4.09 -13.70 -15.94
CA PRO A 287 -4.31 -12.49 -15.18
C PRO A 287 -5.61 -12.53 -14.38
N VAL A 288 -5.53 -12.13 -13.11
CA VAL A 288 -6.69 -11.73 -12.32
C VAL A 288 -6.91 -10.25 -12.55
N VAL A 289 -8.15 -9.85 -12.87
CA VAL A 289 -8.45 -8.49 -13.36
C VAL A 289 -9.49 -7.84 -12.47
N PHE A 290 -9.20 -6.61 -12.06
CA PHE A 290 -10.09 -5.71 -11.32
C PHE A 290 -10.40 -4.49 -12.17
N SER A 291 -11.64 -4.03 -12.15
CA SER A 291 -12.05 -2.85 -12.90
C SER A 291 -12.97 -1.96 -12.05
N THR A 292 -12.92 -0.67 -12.29
CA THR A 292 -13.75 0.31 -11.60
C THR A 292 -14.23 1.40 -12.57
N ASN A 293 -15.36 2.01 -12.22
CA ASN A 293 -15.81 3.27 -12.78
C ASN A 293 -15.63 4.34 -11.70
N TYR A 294 -14.73 5.29 -11.96
CA TYR A 294 -14.51 6.39 -11.03
C TYR A 294 -15.64 7.42 -11.05
N ARG A 295 -15.86 8.06 -9.91
CA ARG A 295 -16.63 9.28 -9.78
C ARG A 295 -15.70 10.44 -9.45
N TYR A 296 -16.06 11.62 -9.88
CA TYR A 296 -15.25 12.83 -9.75
C TYR A 296 -16.10 13.99 -9.26
N ASP A 297 -15.45 14.91 -8.58
CA ASP A 297 -16.04 16.20 -8.31
C ASP A 297 -15.93 17.14 -9.54
N PRO A 298 -16.57 18.34 -9.52
CA PRO A 298 -16.53 19.29 -10.63
C PRO A 298 -15.11 19.78 -10.98
N GLN A 299 -14.12 19.62 -10.08
CA GLN A 299 -12.73 20.01 -10.30
C GLN A 299 -11.84 18.82 -10.69
N THR A 300 -12.44 17.72 -11.10
CA THR A 300 -11.78 16.50 -11.61
C THR A 300 -11.01 15.66 -10.57
N TYR A 301 -11.17 15.95 -9.28
CA TYR A 301 -10.64 15.06 -8.22
C TYR A 301 -11.50 13.81 -8.12
N VAL A 302 -10.85 12.65 -8.00
CA VAL A 302 -11.58 11.38 -7.81
C VAL A 302 -12.27 11.36 -6.43
N THR A 303 -13.58 11.10 -6.42
CA THR A 303 -14.34 10.96 -5.17
C THR A 303 -14.69 9.53 -4.84
N GLN A 304 -14.70 8.64 -5.83
CA GLN A 304 -14.92 7.20 -5.62
C GLN A 304 -14.22 6.37 -6.69
N GLY A 305 -13.62 5.24 -6.29
CA GLY A 305 -13.06 4.22 -7.19
C GLY A 305 -12.60 2.99 -6.41
N PHE A 306 -12.69 1.80 -7.02
CA PHE A 306 -12.38 0.52 -6.37
C PHE A 306 -13.02 0.37 -4.97
N MET A 307 -14.32 0.74 -4.85
CA MET A 307 -15.11 0.72 -3.61
C MET A 307 -14.61 1.62 -2.48
N VAL A 308 -13.68 2.53 -2.76
CA VAL A 308 -13.17 3.53 -1.82
C VAL A 308 -13.76 4.89 -2.16
N ASN A 309 -14.28 5.58 -1.15
CA ASN A 309 -14.67 6.98 -1.21
C ASN A 309 -13.54 7.86 -0.68
N TYR A 310 -13.18 8.90 -1.41
CA TYR A 310 -12.08 9.81 -1.12
C TYR A 310 -12.62 11.16 -0.68
N PHE A 311 -12.15 11.63 0.47
CA PHE A 311 -12.53 12.91 1.05
C PHE A 311 -11.33 13.83 1.12
N TYR A 312 -11.56 15.10 0.78
CA TYR A 312 -10.51 16.11 0.72
C TYR A 312 -10.78 17.23 1.72
N LYS A 313 -9.74 17.96 2.06
CA LYS A 313 -9.81 19.22 2.78
C LYS A 313 -9.08 20.31 2.02
N PRO A 314 -9.42 21.61 2.21
CA PRO A 314 -8.64 22.73 1.68
C PRO A 314 -7.19 22.67 2.19
N MET A 315 -6.23 23.09 1.35
CA MET A 315 -4.84 23.27 1.73
C MET A 315 -4.56 24.73 2.11
#